data_ff8c95827cf5e4aa354222bcc2b9cd51
#
_entry.id   ff8c95827cf5e4aa354222bcc2b9cd51
#
_cell.length_a   1.000
_cell.length_b   1.000
_cell.length_c   1.000
_cell.angle_alpha   90.00
_cell.angle_beta   90.00
_cell.angle_gamma   90.00
#
_symmetry.space_group_name_H-M   'P 1'
#
loop_
_entity.id
_entity.type
_entity.pdbx_description
1 polymer ?
#
loop_
_entity_poly.entity_id
_entity_poly.type
_entity_poly.pdbx_seq_one_letter_code
_entity_poly.pdbx_strand_id
1 'polypeptide(L)'
;EVIVDFLNGDPDQPLVMGRTYHEDNRSPGDLPGTKTQMTIRSKTYKGSGFNELRFEDATDKEQVYIHAQKNMDTEVLNDRTTDVKHDHTETIGNDQKITVVKGQTVQVGTRKEGGHDQSITVANDRCITVRNDQTLQVTNDRTVSVSNDDGLYVRNDRKVTVEGKQEHKTTGNHVSLVEGKHSLVVKGDLARKVSGALGIKVDGDIVLESSSRISLKVGGSFVVIHSGG
;
A
#
# COMPACT_ATOMS: atom_id res chain seq x y z
N GLU A 1 39.55 28.44 -23.13
CA GLU A 1 40.58 27.90 -24.04
C GLU A 1 40.13 26.55 -24.60
N VAL A 2 40.60 26.25 -25.81
CA VAL A 2 40.30 25.00 -26.52
C VAL A 2 41.59 24.33 -26.98
N ILE A 3 41.56 23.01 -27.04
CA ILE A 3 42.62 22.23 -27.67
C ILE A 3 42.22 22.06 -29.13
N VAL A 4 43.09 22.45 -30.01
CA VAL A 4 42.86 22.39 -31.46
C VAL A 4 43.87 21.42 -32.09
N ASP A 5 43.37 20.57 -32.95
CA ASP A 5 44.16 19.76 -33.87
C ASP A 5 43.83 20.18 -35.31
N PHE A 6 44.60 19.74 -36.26
CA PHE A 6 44.46 20.13 -37.67
C PHE A 6 44.27 18.88 -38.53
N LEU A 7 43.19 18.84 -39.31
CA LEU A 7 42.90 17.72 -40.20
C LEU A 7 44.03 17.51 -41.21
N ASN A 8 44.60 16.32 -41.22
CA ASN A 8 45.77 15.98 -42.05
C ASN A 8 46.99 16.90 -41.87
N GLY A 9 47.08 17.61 -40.74
CA GLY A 9 48.14 18.58 -40.48
C GLY A 9 48.00 19.90 -41.24
N ASP A 10 46.83 20.15 -41.84
CA ASP A 10 46.55 21.37 -42.59
C ASP A 10 46.10 22.51 -41.66
N PRO A 11 46.91 23.61 -41.54
CA PRO A 11 46.57 24.74 -40.66
C PRO A 11 45.23 25.43 -41.00
N ASP A 12 44.77 25.30 -42.22
CA ASP A 12 43.51 25.89 -42.67
C ASP A 12 42.27 25.03 -42.34
N GLN A 13 42.50 23.85 -41.74
CA GLN A 13 41.44 22.93 -41.32
C GLN A 13 41.46 22.59 -39.81
N PRO A 14 41.28 23.59 -38.94
CA PRO A 14 41.33 23.36 -37.50
C PRO A 14 40.13 22.59 -36.99
N LEU A 15 40.35 21.62 -36.11
CA LEU A 15 39.35 20.84 -35.36
C LEU A 15 39.48 21.11 -33.87
N VAL A 16 38.43 21.51 -33.22
CA VAL A 16 38.40 21.62 -31.77
C VAL A 16 38.23 20.23 -31.16
N MET A 17 39.30 19.72 -30.56
CA MET A 17 39.34 18.40 -29.92
C MET A 17 38.87 18.40 -28.47
N GLY A 18 38.93 19.55 -27.81
CA GLY A 18 38.56 19.65 -26.41
C GLY A 18 38.62 21.08 -25.88
N ARG A 19 38.39 21.21 -24.58
CA ARG A 19 38.50 22.48 -23.86
C ARG A 19 39.31 22.30 -22.59
N THR A 20 39.96 23.35 -22.13
CA THR A 20 40.71 23.39 -20.87
C THR A 20 40.11 24.45 -19.93
N TYR A 21 40.42 24.30 -18.67
CA TYR A 21 40.17 25.32 -17.67
C TYR A 21 41.36 26.25 -17.57
N HIS A 22 41.12 27.51 -17.20
CA HIS A 22 42.14 28.53 -16.98
C HIS A 22 41.67 29.49 -15.87
N GLU A 23 42.44 30.52 -15.58
CA GLU A 23 42.19 31.43 -14.45
C GLU A 23 40.80 32.09 -14.48
N ASP A 24 40.31 32.50 -15.64
CA ASP A 24 39.01 33.13 -15.80
C ASP A 24 37.87 32.12 -15.98
N ASN A 25 38.18 30.87 -16.27
CA ASN A 25 37.23 29.78 -16.43
C ASN A 25 37.75 28.53 -15.69
N ARG A 26 37.64 28.59 -14.38
CA ARG A 26 38.12 27.55 -13.46
C ARG A 26 37.27 26.28 -13.52
N SER A 27 37.85 25.18 -13.07
CA SER A 27 37.11 23.92 -12.88
C SER A 27 35.91 24.12 -11.94
N PRO A 28 34.83 23.33 -12.06
CA PRO A 28 33.68 23.45 -11.19
C PRO A 28 33.94 23.23 -9.70
N GLY A 29 35.03 22.59 -9.33
CA GLY A 29 35.44 22.34 -7.96
C GLY A 29 36.62 23.20 -7.50
N ASP A 30 36.78 23.31 -6.18
CA ASP A 30 37.88 24.03 -5.52
C ASP A 30 39.11 23.15 -5.41
N LEU A 31 40.11 23.38 -6.28
CA LEU A 31 41.39 22.67 -6.23
C LEU A 31 42.31 23.26 -5.14
N PRO A 32 43.05 22.42 -4.38
CA PRO A 32 43.22 20.98 -4.54
C PRO A 32 42.18 20.12 -3.79
N GLY A 33 41.16 20.69 -3.14
CA GLY A 33 40.21 19.98 -2.29
C GLY A 33 39.36 18.94 -3.06
N THR A 34 39.05 19.19 -4.31
CA THR A 34 38.22 18.32 -5.17
C THR A 34 39.04 17.54 -6.21
N LYS A 35 40.31 17.27 -5.92
CA LYS A 35 41.23 16.56 -6.83
C LYS A 35 40.83 15.14 -7.23
N THR A 36 39.95 14.54 -6.44
CA THR A 36 39.37 13.19 -6.65
C THR A 36 38.07 13.20 -7.44
N GLN A 37 37.59 14.38 -7.87
CA GLN A 37 36.33 14.51 -8.60
C GLN A 37 36.59 14.60 -10.12
N MET A 38 35.80 13.82 -10.87
CA MET A 38 35.56 14.01 -12.29
C MET A 38 34.18 14.60 -12.51
N THR A 39 34.06 15.68 -13.30
CA THR A 39 32.81 16.40 -13.46
C THR A 39 32.55 16.79 -14.93
N ILE A 40 31.31 16.54 -15.39
CA ILE A 40 30.77 17.13 -16.62
C ILE A 40 29.67 18.09 -16.19
N ARG A 41 29.95 19.40 -16.25
CA ARG A 41 29.02 20.44 -15.79
C ARG A 41 28.75 21.46 -16.88
N SER A 42 27.48 21.74 -17.11
CA SER A 42 27.02 22.84 -17.97
C SER A 42 26.71 24.09 -17.14
N LYS A 43 26.38 25.17 -17.82
CA LYS A 43 25.89 26.40 -17.19
C LYS A 43 24.62 26.84 -17.88
N THR A 44 23.63 27.25 -17.10
CA THR A 44 22.38 27.80 -17.63
C THR A 44 22.66 29.06 -18.44
N TYR A 45 22.20 29.08 -19.69
CA TYR A 45 22.34 30.28 -20.55
C TYR A 45 21.64 31.48 -19.91
N LYS A 46 22.37 32.57 -19.74
CA LYS A 46 21.91 33.80 -19.07
C LYS A 46 21.31 33.59 -17.68
N GLY A 47 21.72 32.54 -16.95
CA GLY A 47 21.24 32.21 -15.60
C GLY A 47 22.38 31.70 -14.72
N SER A 48 22.04 31.40 -13.44
CA SER A 48 22.99 30.93 -12.42
C SER A 48 22.97 29.40 -12.19
N GLY A 49 22.05 28.67 -12.82
CA GLY A 49 21.89 27.23 -12.64
C GLY A 49 22.88 26.38 -13.48
N PHE A 50 22.81 25.06 -13.29
CA PHE A 50 23.66 24.11 -14.01
C PHE A 50 23.01 22.72 -14.07
N ASN A 51 23.48 21.90 -15.03
CA ASN A 51 23.28 20.43 -14.98
C ASN A 51 24.64 19.78 -14.77
N GLU A 52 24.71 18.67 -14.05
CA GLU A 52 25.96 18.04 -13.66
C GLU A 52 25.87 16.52 -13.63
N LEU A 53 26.89 15.86 -14.14
CA LEU A 53 27.26 14.48 -13.85
C LEU A 53 28.62 14.51 -13.18
N ARG A 54 28.70 14.05 -11.93
CA ARG A 54 29.92 14.07 -11.13
C ARG A 54 30.21 12.68 -10.57
N PHE A 55 31.49 12.32 -10.56
CA PHE A 55 32.04 11.16 -9.89
C PHE A 55 32.97 11.66 -8.79
N GLU A 56 32.83 11.13 -7.59
CA GLU A 56 33.78 11.30 -6.49
C GLU A 56 34.44 9.95 -6.24
N ASP A 57 35.77 9.89 -6.29
CA ASP A 57 36.57 8.67 -6.18
C ASP A 57 37.43 8.65 -4.90
N ALA A 58 37.19 9.55 -3.94
CA ALA A 58 37.84 9.48 -2.65
C ALA A 58 37.38 8.25 -1.88
N THR A 59 38.32 7.46 -1.33
CA THR A 59 38.04 6.26 -0.56
C THR A 59 37.01 6.51 0.55
N ASP A 60 35.99 5.64 0.66
CA ASP A 60 34.85 5.72 1.60
C ASP A 60 33.92 6.94 1.36
N LYS A 61 34.04 7.62 0.22
CA LYS A 61 33.19 8.74 -0.21
C LYS A 61 32.76 8.64 -1.67
N GLU A 62 32.97 7.48 -2.27
CA GLU A 62 32.66 7.24 -3.68
C GLU A 62 31.19 7.55 -3.96
N GLN A 63 30.95 8.36 -5.00
CA GLN A 63 29.60 8.81 -5.33
C GLN A 63 29.45 9.06 -6.83
N VAL A 64 28.34 8.64 -7.40
CA VAL A 64 27.85 9.15 -8.68
C VAL A 64 26.69 10.10 -8.40
N TYR A 65 26.82 11.34 -8.81
CA TYR A 65 25.84 12.40 -8.60
C TYR A 65 25.33 12.93 -9.93
N ILE A 66 24.00 12.93 -10.10
CA ILE A 66 23.33 13.47 -11.28
C ILE A 66 22.42 14.61 -10.83
N HIS A 67 22.63 15.79 -11.39
CA HIS A 67 21.83 16.97 -11.12
C HIS A 67 21.24 17.55 -12.39
N ALA A 68 19.93 17.65 -12.44
CA ALA A 68 19.18 18.38 -13.46
C ALA A 68 18.60 19.66 -12.85
N GLN A 69 18.92 20.81 -13.43
CA GLN A 69 18.47 22.12 -12.95
C GLN A 69 16.94 22.25 -12.99
N LYS A 70 16.29 21.57 -13.90
CA LYS A 70 14.82 21.65 -14.07
C LYS A 70 14.22 20.27 -14.28
N ASN A 71 14.32 19.71 -15.45
CA ASN A 71 13.70 18.44 -15.79
C ASN A 71 14.77 17.39 -16.06
N MET A 72 14.47 16.14 -15.71
CA MET A 72 15.26 14.98 -16.08
C MET A 72 14.34 13.96 -16.72
N ASP A 73 14.55 13.65 -18.00
CA ASP A 73 13.82 12.66 -18.75
C ASP A 73 14.71 11.46 -19.02
N THR A 74 14.21 10.26 -18.75
CA THR A 74 14.91 9.00 -19.01
C THR A 74 14.01 8.10 -19.85
N GLU A 75 14.43 7.76 -21.06
CA GLU A 75 13.76 6.82 -21.93
C GLU A 75 14.62 5.57 -22.10
N VAL A 76 14.00 4.40 -21.89
CA VAL A 76 14.66 3.11 -22.07
C VAL A 76 13.79 2.25 -23.00
N LEU A 77 14.30 1.96 -24.18
CA LEU A 77 13.54 1.27 -25.25
C LEU A 77 13.38 -0.23 -25.00
N ASN A 78 14.13 -0.82 -24.12
CA ASN A 78 14.02 -2.23 -23.76
C ASN A 78 13.95 -2.39 -22.25
N ASP A 79 14.93 -2.92 -21.60
CA ASP A 79 14.88 -3.27 -20.18
C ASP A 79 15.65 -2.28 -19.31
N ARG A 80 15.13 -1.99 -18.14
CA ARG A 80 15.84 -1.27 -17.07
C ARG A 80 15.89 -2.11 -15.82
N THR A 81 17.07 -2.36 -15.30
CA THR A 81 17.32 -3.01 -14.01
C THR A 81 17.94 -2.04 -13.03
N THR A 82 17.47 -2.05 -11.78
CA THR A 82 18.08 -1.31 -10.67
C THR A 82 18.31 -2.27 -9.52
N ASP A 83 19.55 -2.43 -9.09
CA ASP A 83 19.95 -3.28 -7.96
C ASP A 83 20.66 -2.41 -6.91
N VAL A 84 20.02 -2.22 -5.76
CA VAL A 84 20.52 -1.43 -4.63
C VAL A 84 20.80 -2.35 -3.46
N LYS A 85 22.05 -2.47 -3.07
CA LYS A 85 22.48 -3.45 -2.04
C LYS A 85 22.15 -3.02 -0.62
N HIS A 86 21.88 -1.76 -0.38
CA HIS A 86 21.56 -1.23 0.93
C HIS A 86 20.25 -0.44 0.85
N ASP A 87 20.24 0.83 1.02
CA ASP A 87 19.01 1.62 1.12
C ASP A 87 18.63 2.27 -0.22
N HIS A 88 17.34 2.29 -0.52
CA HIS A 88 16.76 3.08 -1.60
C HIS A 88 15.75 4.06 -1.02
N THR A 89 15.97 5.37 -1.24
CA THR A 89 15.05 6.42 -0.81
C THR A 89 14.57 7.22 -2.01
N GLU A 90 13.26 7.38 -2.14
CA GLU A 90 12.62 8.21 -3.15
C GLU A 90 11.71 9.24 -2.47
N THR A 91 11.89 10.54 -2.77
CA THR A 91 11.06 11.61 -2.24
C THR A 91 10.47 12.41 -3.39
N ILE A 92 9.14 12.43 -3.48
CA ILE A 92 8.39 13.13 -4.50
C ILE A 92 7.68 14.33 -3.84
N GLY A 93 8.02 15.54 -4.27
CA GLY A 93 7.49 16.78 -3.67
C GLY A 93 6.08 17.13 -4.11
N ASN A 94 5.56 16.52 -5.18
CA ASN A 94 4.20 16.75 -5.69
C ASN A 94 3.56 15.41 -6.06
N ASP A 95 3.36 15.11 -7.31
CA ASP A 95 2.62 13.94 -7.75
C ASP A 95 3.53 12.81 -8.25
N GLN A 96 3.20 11.57 -7.91
CA GLN A 96 3.78 10.39 -8.52
C GLN A 96 2.72 9.60 -9.28
N LYS A 97 2.99 9.26 -10.55
CA LYS A 97 2.15 8.39 -11.35
C LYS A 97 2.93 7.16 -11.82
N ILE A 98 2.46 5.97 -11.46
CA ILE A 98 3.00 4.70 -11.92
C ILE A 98 1.97 4.00 -12.81
N THR A 99 2.32 3.68 -14.05
CA THR A 99 1.48 2.92 -14.97
C THR A 99 2.20 1.65 -15.41
N VAL A 100 1.62 0.50 -15.08
CA VAL A 100 2.14 -0.82 -15.47
C VAL A 100 1.11 -1.51 -16.34
N VAL A 101 1.47 -1.81 -17.60
CA VAL A 101 0.53 -2.35 -18.59
C VAL A 101 0.16 -3.81 -18.34
N LYS A 102 1.09 -4.62 -17.85
CA LYS A 102 0.86 -6.06 -17.65
C LYS A 102 0.77 -6.43 -16.19
N GLY A 103 1.88 -6.58 -15.50
CA GLY A 103 1.91 -7.08 -14.13
C GLY A 103 2.86 -6.28 -13.25
N GLN A 104 2.52 -6.13 -11.99
CA GLN A 104 3.38 -5.56 -10.95
C GLN A 104 3.46 -6.54 -9.78
N THR A 105 4.66 -6.85 -9.33
CA THR A 105 4.90 -7.62 -8.12
C THR A 105 5.63 -6.76 -7.10
N VAL A 106 5.12 -6.70 -5.89
CA VAL A 106 5.80 -6.06 -4.75
C VAL A 106 6.04 -7.13 -3.69
N GLN A 107 7.30 -7.37 -3.37
CA GLN A 107 7.70 -8.31 -2.33
C GLN A 107 8.51 -7.56 -1.27
N VAL A 108 8.10 -7.68 -0.01
CA VAL A 108 8.81 -7.11 1.15
C VAL A 108 9.27 -8.25 2.05
N GLY A 109 10.57 -8.33 2.27
CA GLY A 109 11.20 -9.36 3.10
C GLY A 109 11.32 -10.73 2.44
N THR A 110 11.98 -11.64 3.16
CA THR A 110 12.15 -13.03 2.78
C THR A 110 11.61 -13.94 3.89
N ARG A 111 11.21 -15.17 3.56
CA ARG A 111 10.65 -16.11 4.55
C ARG A 111 11.62 -16.54 5.67
N LYS A 112 12.91 -16.24 5.53
CA LYS A 112 13.95 -16.74 6.45
C LYS A 112 14.28 -15.79 7.59
N GLU A 113 13.93 -14.52 7.46
CA GLU A 113 14.24 -13.48 8.45
C GLU A 113 12.94 -12.76 8.84
N GLY A 114 12.77 -12.48 10.12
CA GLY A 114 11.63 -11.72 10.64
C GLY A 114 11.91 -10.22 10.67
N GLY A 115 10.86 -9.39 10.89
CA GLY A 115 10.99 -7.95 11.08
C GLY A 115 11.02 -7.12 9.80
N HIS A 116 10.43 -7.62 8.71
CA HIS A 116 10.30 -6.87 7.45
C HIS A 116 8.86 -6.40 7.28
N ASP A 117 8.64 -5.09 7.40
CA ASP A 117 7.32 -4.49 7.40
C ASP A 117 7.06 -3.66 6.13
N GLN A 118 5.82 -3.67 5.67
CA GLN A 118 5.31 -2.71 4.70
C GLN A 118 4.31 -1.78 5.39
N SER A 119 4.59 -0.47 5.40
CA SER A 119 3.67 0.55 5.91
C SER A 119 3.15 1.41 4.77
N ILE A 120 1.84 1.63 4.73
CA ILE A 120 1.20 2.54 3.78
C ILE A 120 0.34 3.53 4.57
N THR A 121 0.72 4.81 4.56
CA THR A 121 -0.02 5.89 5.20
C THR A 121 -0.58 6.83 4.13
N VAL A 122 -1.88 7.07 4.17
CA VAL A 122 -2.59 7.97 3.25
C VAL A 122 -3.31 9.03 4.08
N ALA A 123 -2.97 10.29 3.87
CA ALA A 123 -3.49 11.38 4.69
C ALA A 123 -4.97 11.72 4.41
N ASN A 124 -5.47 11.40 3.22
CA ASN A 124 -6.85 11.67 2.83
C ASN A 124 -7.50 10.40 2.29
N ASP A 125 -7.67 10.27 1.00
CA ASP A 125 -8.44 9.19 0.41
C ASP A 125 -7.58 8.09 -0.18
N ARG A 126 -7.98 6.83 0.00
CA ARG A 126 -7.41 5.68 -0.68
C ARG A 126 -8.50 4.92 -1.43
N CYS A 127 -8.42 4.88 -2.76
CA CYS A 127 -9.32 4.10 -3.60
C CYS A 127 -8.60 2.86 -4.15
N ILE A 128 -9.22 1.68 -4.02
CA ILE A 128 -8.74 0.43 -4.61
C ILE A 128 -9.87 -0.13 -5.49
N THR A 129 -9.64 -0.23 -6.80
CA THR A 129 -10.57 -0.85 -7.73
C THR A 129 -9.95 -2.12 -8.31
N VAL A 130 -10.58 -3.26 -8.05
CA VAL A 130 -10.22 -4.57 -8.61
C VAL A 130 -11.35 -5.05 -9.49
N ARG A 131 -11.09 -5.25 -10.78
CA ARG A 131 -12.14 -5.61 -11.75
C ARG A 131 -12.44 -7.10 -11.83
N ASN A 132 -11.54 -7.92 -11.33
CA ASN A 132 -11.72 -9.36 -11.31
C ASN A 132 -11.61 -9.84 -9.86
N ASP A 133 -10.60 -10.54 -9.46
CA ASP A 133 -10.50 -11.18 -8.17
C ASP A 133 -9.54 -10.45 -7.21
N GLN A 134 -9.91 -10.36 -5.95
CA GLN A 134 -9.03 -9.92 -4.87
C GLN A 134 -8.92 -11.01 -3.81
N THR A 135 -7.71 -11.42 -3.51
CA THR A 135 -7.42 -12.35 -2.40
C THR A 135 -6.62 -11.64 -1.32
N LEU A 136 -7.07 -11.76 -0.08
CA LEU A 136 -6.33 -11.33 1.10
C LEU A 136 -6.10 -12.54 2.00
N GLN A 137 -4.83 -12.88 2.21
CA GLN A 137 -4.42 -13.94 3.13
C GLN A 137 -3.60 -13.32 4.27
N VAL A 138 -4.02 -13.54 5.51
CA VAL A 138 -3.34 -13.09 6.72
C VAL A 138 -3.12 -14.30 7.60
N THR A 139 -1.87 -14.60 7.91
CA THR A 139 -1.50 -15.82 8.65
C THR A 139 -1.73 -15.69 10.15
N ASN A 140 -1.60 -14.47 10.67
CA ASN A 140 -1.79 -14.20 12.10
C ASN A 140 -3.02 -13.31 12.31
N ASP A 141 -2.87 -12.08 12.68
CA ASP A 141 -3.97 -11.22 13.08
C ASP A 141 -4.34 -10.18 12.01
N ARG A 142 -5.62 -9.93 11.87
CA ARG A 142 -6.16 -8.83 11.07
C ARG A 142 -7.05 -7.95 11.92
N THR A 143 -6.70 -6.67 12.02
CA THR A 143 -7.53 -5.66 12.67
C THR A 143 -8.06 -4.67 11.64
N VAL A 144 -9.35 -4.36 11.71
CA VAL A 144 -9.99 -3.31 10.92
C VAL A 144 -10.67 -2.35 11.89
N SER A 145 -10.35 -1.06 11.80
CA SER A 145 -10.98 0.00 12.58
C SER A 145 -11.53 1.06 11.65
N VAL A 146 -12.83 1.32 11.73
CA VAL A 146 -13.53 2.33 10.93
C VAL A 146 -14.22 3.28 11.90
N SER A 147 -13.89 4.56 11.84
CA SER A 147 -14.38 5.54 12.81
C SER A 147 -15.77 6.08 12.49
N ASN A 148 -16.24 5.94 11.27
CA ASN A 148 -17.56 6.41 10.83
C ASN A 148 -18.37 5.24 10.27
N ASP A 149 -18.52 5.12 8.99
CA ASP A 149 -19.39 4.13 8.38
C ASP A 149 -18.60 3.01 7.70
N ASP A 150 -18.99 1.76 7.92
CA ASP A 150 -18.50 0.58 7.21
C ASP A 150 -19.64 -0.06 6.41
N GLY A 151 -19.56 -0.01 5.09
CA GLY A 151 -20.57 -0.56 4.18
C GLY A 151 -20.03 -1.78 3.43
N LEU A 152 -20.73 -2.91 3.51
CA LEU A 152 -20.45 -4.10 2.73
C LEU A 152 -21.64 -4.44 1.82
N TYR A 153 -21.41 -4.41 0.51
CA TYR A 153 -22.38 -4.86 -0.48
C TYR A 153 -21.86 -6.11 -1.22
N VAL A 154 -22.61 -7.21 -1.10
CA VAL A 154 -22.31 -8.49 -1.77
C VAL A 154 -23.49 -8.87 -2.65
N ARG A 155 -23.29 -8.92 -3.95
CA ARG A 155 -24.38 -9.21 -4.90
C ARG A 155 -24.83 -10.67 -4.85
N ASN A 156 -23.93 -11.58 -4.61
CA ASN A 156 -24.22 -13.02 -4.65
C ASN A 156 -24.08 -13.60 -3.24
N ASP A 157 -23.10 -14.41 -2.97
CA ASP A 157 -22.99 -15.14 -1.73
C ASP A 157 -21.95 -14.54 -0.77
N ARG A 158 -22.27 -14.48 0.51
CA ARG A 158 -21.33 -14.20 1.59
C ARG A 158 -21.22 -15.39 2.52
N LYS A 159 -20.03 -15.97 2.65
CA LYS A 159 -19.75 -17.04 3.62
C LYS A 159 -18.83 -16.52 4.72
N VAL A 160 -19.20 -16.77 5.98
CA VAL A 160 -18.35 -16.49 7.15
C VAL A 160 -18.18 -17.79 7.92
N THR A 161 -16.94 -18.21 8.17
CA THR A 161 -16.61 -19.37 8.99
C THR A 161 -15.69 -18.89 10.12
N VAL A 162 -16.07 -19.17 11.36
CA VAL A 162 -15.31 -18.85 12.56
C VAL A 162 -15.17 -20.13 13.38
N GLU A 163 -13.94 -20.62 13.55
CA GLU A 163 -13.70 -21.84 14.32
C GLU A 163 -13.70 -21.59 15.83
N GLY A 164 -13.39 -20.38 16.24
CA GLY A 164 -13.40 -19.96 17.64
C GLY A 164 -14.65 -19.16 18.02
N LYS A 165 -14.51 -18.22 18.92
CA LYS A 165 -15.58 -17.33 19.41
C LYS A 165 -15.90 -16.26 18.37
N GLN A 166 -17.18 -16.05 18.10
CA GLN A 166 -17.69 -14.88 17.37
C GLN A 166 -18.50 -14.00 18.32
N GLU A 167 -18.23 -12.71 18.36
CA GLU A 167 -18.93 -11.73 19.19
C GLU A 167 -19.43 -10.56 18.34
N HIS A 168 -20.71 -10.20 18.51
CA HIS A 168 -21.31 -9.01 17.92
C HIS A 168 -21.84 -8.11 19.03
N LYS A 169 -21.39 -6.86 19.07
CA LYS A 169 -21.88 -5.85 20.00
C LYS A 169 -22.41 -4.66 19.20
N THR A 170 -23.70 -4.38 19.37
CA THR A 170 -24.36 -3.20 18.78
C THR A 170 -24.87 -2.34 19.92
N THR A 171 -24.48 -1.07 19.98
CA THR A 171 -24.95 -0.12 21.01
C THR A 171 -26.21 0.63 20.59
N GLY A 172 -26.47 0.73 19.29
CA GLY A 172 -27.68 1.29 18.72
C GLY A 172 -28.69 0.22 18.29
N ASN A 173 -29.46 0.50 17.27
CA ASN A 173 -30.43 -0.43 16.70
C ASN A 173 -29.71 -1.53 15.89
N HIS A 174 -30.18 -2.77 16.03
CA HIS A 174 -29.83 -3.88 15.17
C HIS A 174 -31.03 -4.29 14.36
N VAL A 175 -30.95 -4.23 13.03
CA VAL A 175 -32.01 -4.63 12.11
C VAL A 175 -31.50 -5.80 11.26
N SER A 176 -32.29 -6.89 11.19
CA SER A 176 -32.01 -8.02 10.31
C SER A 176 -33.26 -8.31 9.47
N LEU A 177 -33.15 -8.21 8.16
CA LEU A 177 -34.16 -8.55 7.19
C LEU A 177 -33.72 -9.79 6.40
N VAL A 178 -34.50 -10.85 6.39
CA VAL A 178 -34.26 -12.05 5.60
C VAL A 178 -35.51 -12.33 4.76
N GLU A 179 -35.43 -12.13 3.46
CA GLU A 179 -36.56 -12.37 2.55
C GLU A 179 -36.77 -13.86 2.25
N GLY A 180 -35.76 -14.67 2.44
CA GLY A 180 -35.82 -16.12 2.25
C GLY A 180 -35.87 -16.89 3.57
N LYS A 181 -35.36 -18.11 3.56
CA LYS A 181 -35.31 -18.97 4.75
C LYS A 181 -34.22 -18.52 5.72
N HIS A 182 -34.57 -18.34 6.98
CA HIS A 182 -33.62 -18.19 8.09
C HIS A 182 -33.61 -19.49 8.92
N SER A 183 -32.41 -20.08 9.06
CA SER A 183 -32.20 -21.27 9.87
C SER A 183 -31.13 -21.00 10.93
N LEU A 184 -31.45 -21.29 12.19
CA LEU A 184 -30.49 -21.22 13.30
C LEU A 184 -30.41 -22.61 13.95
N VAL A 185 -29.21 -23.19 13.95
CA VAL A 185 -28.91 -24.47 14.61
C VAL A 185 -27.89 -24.23 15.71
N VAL A 186 -28.24 -24.50 16.93
CA VAL A 186 -27.38 -24.38 18.12
C VAL A 186 -27.24 -25.74 18.76
N LYS A 187 -26.01 -26.28 18.85
CA LYS A 187 -25.76 -27.59 19.48
C LYS A 187 -25.69 -27.54 21.02
N GLY A 188 -25.47 -26.35 21.56
CA GLY A 188 -25.47 -26.10 23.01
C GLY A 188 -26.67 -25.29 23.44
N ASP A 189 -26.55 -24.50 24.49
CA ASP A 189 -27.60 -23.67 25.03
C ASP A 189 -27.87 -22.43 24.17
N LEU A 190 -29.12 -22.08 23.97
CA LEU A 190 -29.57 -20.83 23.38
C LEU A 190 -30.30 -19.99 24.42
N ALA A 191 -29.74 -18.86 24.84
CA ALA A 191 -30.37 -17.93 25.74
C ALA A 191 -30.75 -16.62 25.02
N ARG A 192 -31.99 -16.16 25.20
CA ARG A 192 -32.44 -14.83 24.76
C ARG A 192 -32.95 -14.05 25.97
N LYS A 193 -32.36 -12.89 26.25
CA LYS A 193 -32.79 -11.96 27.30
C LYS A 193 -33.21 -10.65 26.68
N VAL A 194 -34.44 -10.24 26.87
CA VAL A 194 -34.99 -8.97 26.39
C VAL A 194 -35.51 -8.20 27.61
N SER A 195 -35.02 -6.97 27.81
CA SER A 195 -35.43 -6.12 28.93
C SER A 195 -36.73 -5.36 28.65
N GLY A 196 -37.10 -5.23 27.39
CA GLY A 196 -38.38 -4.66 26.94
C GLY A 196 -39.37 -5.75 26.49
N ALA A 197 -40.21 -5.43 25.52
CA ALA A 197 -41.17 -6.38 24.95
C ALA A 197 -40.50 -7.30 23.92
N LEU A 198 -40.85 -8.58 23.93
CA LEU A 198 -40.55 -9.53 22.88
C LEU A 198 -41.86 -9.81 22.10
N GLY A 199 -41.89 -9.39 20.82
CA GLY A 199 -43.00 -9.72 19.91
C GLY A 199 -42.59 -10.86 18.96
N ILE A 200 -43.45 -11.86 18.86
CA ILE A 200 -43.33 -12.93 17.85
C ILE A 200 -44.65 -12.95 17.09
N LYS A 201 -44.63 -12.68 15.80
CA LYS A 201 -45.81 -12.78 14.93
C LYS A 201 -45.48 -13.73 13.77
N VAL A 202 -46.33 -14.72 13.59
CA VAL A 202 -46.21 -15.76 12.57
C VAL A 202 -47.57 -15.91 11.89
N ASP A 203 -47.60 -15.92 10.56
CA ASP A 203 -48.85 -16.14 9.80
C ASP A 203 -49.20 -17.65 9.64
N GLY A 204 -48.21 -18.52 9.88
CA GLY A 204 -48.37 -19.97 9.89
C GLY A 204 -48.28 -20.56 11.30
N ASP A 205 -47.80 -21.78 11.43
CA ASP A 205 -47.71 -22.51 12.70
C ASP A 205 -46.48 -22.05 13.52
N ILE A 206 -46.64 -22.02 14.84
CA ILE A 206 -45.55 -21.98 15.81
C ILE A 206 -45.44 -23.36 16.45
N VAL A 207 -44.35 -24.07 16.19
CA VAL A 207 -44.09 -25.35 16.84
C VAL A 207 -43.02 -25.17 17.90
N LEU A 208 -43.33 -25.50 19.14
CA LEU A 208 -42.43 -25.59 20.28
C LEU A 208 -42.38 -27.03 20.74
N GLU A 209 -41.23 -27.69 20.56
CA GLU A 209 -41.05 -29.08 20.92
C GLU A 209 -39.90 -29.21 21.92
N SER A 210 -40.10 -30.04 22.95
CA SER A 210 -39.08 -30.36 23.94
C SER A 210 -39.26 -31.83 24.37
N SER A 211 -38.19 -32.58 24.43
CA SER A 211 -38.18 -33.95 24.94
C SER A 211 -38.36 -34.03 26.45
N SER A 212 -38.25 -32.92 27.18
CA SER A 212 -38.32 -32.88 28.63
C SER A 212 -39.52 -32.03 29.12
N ARG A 213 -39.45 -30.73 28.93
CA ARG A 213 -40.41 -29.80 29.54
C ARG A 213 -40.47 -28.47 28.80
N ILE A 214 -41.68 -27.92 28.64
CA ILE A 214 -41.90 -26.53 28.25
C ILE A 214 -42.55 -25.82 29.44
N SER A 215 -41.97 -24.71 29.88
CA SER A 215 -42.46 -23.91 30.99
C SER A 215 -42.70 -22.47 30.55
N LEU A 216 -43.93 -21.96 30.80
CA LEU A 216 -44.30 -20.56 30.58
C LEU A 216 -44.64 -19.97 31.97
N LYS A 217 -43.96 -18.87 32.35
CA LYS A 217 -44.09 -18.24 33.67
C LYS A 217 -44.39 -16.75 33.54
N VAL A 218 -45.38 -16.27 34.25
CA VAL A 218 -45.75 -14.85 34.37
C VAL A 218 -45.95 -14.52 35.84
N GLY A 219 -45.08 -13.76 36.45
CA GLY A 219 -45.14 -13.45 37.89
C GLY A 219 -45.17 -14.74 38.75
N GLY A 220 -46.21 -14.91 39.56
CA GLY A 220 -46.45 -16.10 40.36
C GLY A 220 -47.20 -17.25 39.62
N SER A 221 -47.76 -17.01 38.45
CA SER A 221 -48.52 -17.98 37.64
C SER A 221 -47.62 -18.66 36.62
N PHE A 222 -47.85 -19.96 36.39
CA PHE A 222 -47.08 -20.73 35.40
C PHE A 222 -47.90 -21.85 34.78
N VAL A 223 -47.55 -22.21 33.55
CA VAL A 223 -48.02 -23.43 32.86
C VAL A 223 -46.80 -24.28 32.57
N VAL A 224 -46.85 -25.54 32.90
CA VAL A 224 -45.79 -26.51 32.61
C VAL A 224 -46.38 -27.69 31.87
N ILE A 225 -45.75 -28.04 30.76
CA ILE A 225 -46.09 -29.23 29.96
C ILE A 225 -44.93 -30.20 30.12
N HIS A 226 -45.19 -31.40 30.58
CA HIS A 226 -44.23 -32.49 30.76
C HIS A 226 -44.41 -33.56 29.69
N SER A 227 -43.38 -34.33 29.42
CA SER A 227 -43.36 -35.44 28.48
C SER A 227 -44.11 -36.70 28.94
N GLY A 228 -44.52 -36.77 30.20
CA GLY A 228 -45.34 -37.83 30.76
C GLY A 228 -46.65 -37.21 31.33
N GLY A 229 -47.62 -37.03 30.46
CA GLY A 229 -48.94 -36.47 30.80
C GLY A 229 -49.76 -37.35 31.66
#